data_74b700301a4935246c17b9dce890b531
#
_entry.id   74b700301a4935246c17b9dce890b531
#
_cell.length_a   1.000
_cell.length_b   1.000
_cell.length_c   1.000
_cell.angle_alpha   90.00
_cell.angle_beta   90.00
_cell.angle_gamma   90.00
#
_symmetry.space_group_name_H-M   'P 1'
#
loop_
_entity.id
_entity.type
_entity.pdbx_description
1 polymer ?
#
loop_
_entity_poly.entity_id
_entity_poly.type
_entity_poly.pdbx_seq_one_letter_code
_entity_poly.pdbx_strand_id
1 'polypeptide(L)'
;VIVIAMLLGYLTSRPKLMCFYDTTATKQRTLTPNSQDIVAQMDGGLTITTFVNILEENYWIGLPRNVNKDQKRLKMYTRFKPEIKMKYVYYYDKAKNPELDKAYPNLSDRERMLKRAEIWNLDSNMFMRPEEVRKMVDLRPEGNRFVRLLERDNGEKTFLRVFDDIKRFPFETEISAAFKRLVMELPLVGFVKGHGERDCIREGDRDYNRFAQDKPFRYSLINQGFDFTEVTLDKPIPEQVDIIVIADMRSPMTENERANLDAYIARGGNLLIAGEPRRQDFMNPLVEPFGVRFMPGRLVKKSEHFQPDFIVATPTKEAGEFSYIFDQMIRKEYVVTMPGTTGLECFEDKGFSITPLFVSDTIGR
;
A
#
# COMPACT_ATOMS: atom_id res chain seq x y z
N VAL A 1 39.96 -34.68 -14.34
CA VAL A 1 38.64 -34.83 -13.70
C VAL A 1 38.39 -33.69 -12.70
N ILE A 2 39.28 -33.44 -11.74
CA ILE A 2 39.11 -32.41 -10.68
C ILE A 2 38.98 -31.02 -11.27
N VAL A 3 39.81 -30.61 -12.23
CA VAL A 3 39.74 -29.28 -12.88
C VAL A 3 38.44 -29.11 -13.66
N ILE A 4 37.96 -30.15 -14.34
CA ILE A 4 36.69 -30.13 -15.05
C ILE A 4 35.51 -29.99 -14.06
N ALA A 5 35.55 -30.72 -12.94
CA ALA A 5 34.54 -30.60 -11.89
C ALA A 5 34.52 -29.21 -11.25
N MET A 6 35.70 -28.62 -11.01
CA MET A 6 35.81 -27.25 -10.52
C MET A 6 35.27 -26.21 -11.53
N LEU A 7 35.60 -26.36 -12.82
CA LEU A 7 35.10 -25.51 -13.90
C LEU A 7 33.58 -25.62 -14.04
N LEU A 8 33.05 -26.85 -14.03
CA LEU A 8 31.60 -27.07 -14.05
C LEU A 8 30.91 -26.46 -12.82
N GLY A 9 31.48 -26.67 -11.62
CA GLY A 9 30.99 -26.06 -10.40
C GLY A 9 31.01 -24.53 -10.45
N TYR A 10 32.08 -23.95 -10.99
CA TYR A 10 32.20 -22.51 -11.19
C TYR A 10 31.16 -21.98 -12.21
N LEU A 11 31.00 -22.64 -13.35
CA LEU A 11 30.01 -22.25 -14.37
C LEU A 11 28.58 -22.36 -13.85
N THR A 12 28.25 -23.50 -13.22
CA THR A 12 26.89 -23.72 -12.69
C THR A 12 26.56 -22.84 -11.47
N SER A 13 27.54 -22.25 -10.80
CA SER A 13 27.34 -21.27 -9.73
C SER A 13 27.08 -19.85 -10.23
N ARG A 14 27.23 -19.61 -11.55
CA ARG A 14 26.94 -18.28 -12.10
C ARG A 14 25.46 -17.97 -12.05
N PRO A 15 25.03 -16.80 -11.52
CA PRO A 15 23.61 -16.43 -11.36
C PRO A 15 22.78 -16.61 -12.64
N LYS A 16 23.34 -16.28 -13.81
CA LYS A 16 22.69 -16.42 -15.13
C LYS A 16 22.45 -17.86 -15.57
N LEU A 17 23.16 -18.83 -14.99
CA LEU A 17 23.04 -20.25 -15.32
C LEU A 17 22.30 -21.04 -14.23
N MET A 18 21.93 -20.39 -13.13
CA MET A 18 21.16 -21.03 -12.06
C MET A 18 19.68 -21.08 -12.43
N CYS A 19 19.12 -22.28 -12.52
CA CYS A 19 17.69 -22.50 -12.65
C CYS A 19 17.10 -22.82 -11.28
N PHE A 20 15.98 -22.20 -10.96
CA PHE A 20 15.24 -22.45 -9.74
C PHE A 20 13.89 -23.07 -10.07
N TYR A 21 13.59 -24.19 -9.45
CA TYR A 21 12.27 -24.82 -9.59
C TYR A 21 11.66 -25.04 -8.20
N ASP A 22 10.48 -24.50 -7.99
CA ASP A 22 9.75 -24.71 -6.75
C ASP A 22 8.88 -25.98 -6.87
N THR A 23 9.30 -27.02 -6.14
CA THR A 23 8.61 -28.32 -6.10
C THR A 23 7.44 -28.35 -5.11
N THR A 24 7.24 -27.28 -4.33
CA THR A 24 6.11 -27.24 -3.38
C THR A 24 4.77 -27.15 -4.10
N ALA A 25 3.74 -27.84 -3.58
CA ALA A 25 2.42 -27.84 -4.18
C ALA A 25 1.81 -26.42 -4.26
N THR A 26 2.11 -25.58 -3.28
CA THR A 26 1.56 -24.22 -3.15
C THR A 26 2.43 -23.14 -3.79
N LYS A 27 3.59 -23.50 -4.36
CA LYS A 27 4.55 -22.57 -4.99
C LYS A 27 4.97 -21.36 -4.11
N GLN A 28 5.00 -21.56 -2.79
CA GLN A 28 5.26 -20.48 -1.83
C GLN A 28 6.73 -19.99 -1.78
N ARG A 29 7.64 -20.65 -2.50
CA ARG A 29 9.06 -20.30 -2.53
C ARG A 29 9.50 -19.68 -3.84
N THR A 30 8.56 -19.30 -4.69
CA THR A 30 8.79 -18.57 -5.93
C THR A 30 7.86 -17.36 -6.01
N LEU A 31 8.18 -16.42 -6.89
CA LEU A 31 7.30 -15.28 -7.15
C LEU A 31 6.04 -15.73 -7.90
N THR A 32 4.94 -15.04 -7.67
CA THR A 32 3.72 -15.19 -8.49
C THR A 32 4.00 -14.78 -9.95
N PRO A 33 3.25 -15.30 -10.93
CA PRO A 33 3.41 -14.91 -12.33
C PRO A 33 3.43 -13.40 -12.55
N ASN A 34 2.49 -12.67 -11.94
CA ASN A 34 2.45 -11.21 -12.02
C ASN A 34 3.73 -10.54 -11.52
N SER A 35 4.30 -11.02 -10.41
CA SER A 35 5.55 -10.48 -9.88
C SER A 35 6.75 -10.81 -10.78
N GLN A 36 6.73 -11.99 -11.42
CA GLN A 36 7.74 -12.38 -12.40
C GLN A 36 7.70 -11.47 -13.64
N ASP A 37 6.50 -11.16 -14.14
CA ASP A 37 6.28 -10.28 -15.29
C ASP A 37 6.77 -8.85 -15.01
N ILE A 38 6.50 -8.32 -13.80
CA ILE A 38 7.01 -7.02 -13.38
C ILE A 38 8.55 -7.01 -13.34
N VAL A 39 9.17 -8.04 -12.77
CA VAL A 39 10.64 -8.16 -12.72
C VAL A 39 11.24 -8.31 -14.11
N ALA A 40 10.59 -9.05 -15.01
CA ALA A 40 11.05 -9.24 -16.39
C ALA A 40 11.06 -7.95 -17.22
N GLN A 41 10.15 -7.01 -16.92
CA GLN A 41 10.10 -5.69 -17.56
C GLN A 41 11.22 -4.75 -17.10
N MET A 42 11.97 -5.11 -16.06
CA MET A 42 13.01 -4.27 -15.48
C MET A 42 14.35 -4.50 -16.19
N ASP A 43 14.62 -3.75 -17.25
CA ASP A 43 15.91 -3.75 -17.92
C ASP A 43 17.00 -3.08 -17.07
N GLY A 44 18.26 -3.52 -17.24
CA GLY A 44 19.41 -2.96 -16.54
C GLY A 44 19.52 -3.40 -15.09
N GLY A 45 20.40 -2.76 -14.33
CA GLY A 45 20.63 -3.03 -12.92
C GLY A 45 19.65 -2.31 -12.00
N LEU A 46 19.49 -2.87 -10.80
CA LEU A 46 18.74 -2.28 -9.69
C LEU A 46 19.63 -2.22 -8.45
N THR A 47 19.79 -1.06 -7.86
CA THR A 47 20.43 -0.89 -6.56
C THR A 47 19.38 -0.67 -5.48
N ILE A 48 19.39 -1.49 -4.43
CA ILE A 48 18.56 -1.34 -3.24
C ILE A 48 19.45 -0.82 -2.12
N THR A 49 19.32 0.46 -1.79
CA THR A 49 20.04 1.09 -0.69
C THR A 49 19.16 1.13 0.55
N THR A 50 19.51 0.35 1.56
CA THR A 50 18.82 0.35 2.86
C THR A 50 19.38 1.43 3.76
N PHE A 51 18.57 2.40 4.13
CA PHE A 51 18.92 3.48 5.07
C PHE A 51 18.54 3.07 6.49
N VAL A 52 19.55 2.98 7.35
CA VAL A 52 19.41 2.51 8.73
C VAL A 52 19.70 3.68 9.67
N ASN A 53 18.63 4.34 10.12
CA ASN A 53 18.73 5.39 11.13
C ASN A 53 18.78 4.75 12.51
N ILE A 54 19.90 4.90 13.22
CA ILE A 54 20.06 4.27 14.55
C ILE A 54 19.13 4.88 15.61
N LEU A 55 18.56 6.08 15.39
CA LEU A 55 17.63 6.73 16.31
C LEU A 55 16.17 6.31 16.11
N GLU A 56 15.86 5.60 15.01
CA GLU A 56 14.50 5.15 14.67
C GLU A 56 14.20 3.80 15.35
N GLU A 57 12.92 3.44 15.49
CA GLU A 57 12.47 2.22 16.17
C GLU A 57 12.90 0.93 15.49
N ASN A 58 12.94 0.92 14.16
CA ASN A 58 13.22 -0.28 13.34
C ASN A 58 14.71 -0.44 12.96
N TYR A 59 15.61 0.39 13.50
CA TYR A 59 17.04 0.37 13.19
C TYR A 59 17.69 -1.01 13.29
N TRP A 60 17.21 -1.82 14.22
CA TRP A 60 17.74 -3.17 14.49
C TRP A 60 17.66 -4.11 13.28
N ILE A 61 16.72 -3.85 12.34
CA ILE A 61 16.53 -4.66 11.12
C ILE A 61 17.79 -4.67 10.27
N GLY A 62 18.41 -3.51 10.10
CA GLY A 62 19.58 -3.32 9.22
C GLY A 62 20.93 -3.33 9.94
N LEU A 63 20.99 -3.61 11.25
CA LEU A 63 22.28 -3.72 11.95
C LEU A 63 23.19 -4.75 11.27
N PRO A 64 24.53 -4.58 11.29
CA PRO A 64 25.48 -5.45 10.60
C PRO A 64 25.24 -6.94 10.83
N ARG A 65 24.92 -7.34 12.04
CA ARG A 65 24.57 -8.73 12.41
C ARG A 65 23.29 -9.26 11.79
N ASN A 66 22.39 -8.39 11.34
CA ASN A 66 21.08 -8.75 10.78
C ASN A 66 21.02 -8.61 9.25
N VAL A 67 22.06 -8.06 8.61
CA VAL A 67 22.11 -7.81 7.16
C VAL A 67 21.80 -9.08 6.36
N ASN A 68 22.43 -10.20 6.67
CA ASN A 68 22.18 -11.46 5.98
C ASN A 68 20.72 -11.94 6.10
N LYS A 69 20.10 -11.72 7.26
CA LYS A 69 18.68 -12.05 7.48
C LYS A 69 17.76 -11.12 6.69
N ASP A 70 18.11 -9.87 6.60
CA ASP A 70 17.37 -8.87 5.84
C ASP A 70 17.45 -9.12 4.33
N GLN A 71 18.65 -9.39 3.81
CA GLN A 71 18.86 -9.74 2.39
C GLN A 71 18.09 -11.00 1.97
N LYS A 72 17.97 -11.99 2.85
CA LYS A 72 17.19 -13.20 2.59
C LYS A 72 15.71 -12.93 2.28
N ARG A 73 15.15 -11.81 2.74
CA ARG A 73 13.75 -11.42 2.46
C ARG A 73 13.52 -11.10 0.99
N LEU A 74 14.55 -10.60 0.31
CA LEU A 74 14.50 -10.26 -1.12
C LEU A 74 15.04 -11.39 -2.01
N LYS A 75 15.35 -12.56 -1.43
CA LYS A 75 15.99 -13.66 -2.16
C LYS A 75 15.18 -14.16 -3.36
N MET A 76 13.85 -14.15 -3.27
CA MET A 76 13.03 -14.56 -4.42
C MET A 76 13.23 -13.61 -5.60
N TYR A 77 13.28 -12.31 -5.36
CA TYR A 77 13.52 -11.30 -6.41
C TYR A 77 14.95 -11.39 -6.98
N THR A 78 15.96 -11.58 -6.15
CA THR A 78 17.35 -11.71 -6.63
C THR A 78 17.59 -13.00 -7.43
N ARG A 79 16.71 -14.00 -7.32
CA ARG A 79 16.73 -15.18 -8.20
C ARG A 79 16.27 -14.87 -9.61
N PHE A 80 15.21 -14.07 -9.76
CA PHE A 80 14.69 -13.66 -11.06
C PHE A 80 15.49 -12.50 -11.67
N LYS A 81 16.12 -11.67 -10.83
CA LYS A 81 16.95 -10.53 -11.25
C LYS A 81 18.29 -10.53 -10.47
N PRO A 82 19.28 -11.30 -10.94
CA PRO A 82 20.60 -11.40 -10.27
C PRO A 82 21.38 -10.08 -10.25
N GLU A 83 21.03 -9.11 -11.10
CA GLU A 83 21.65 -7.80 -11.18
C GLU A 83 21.28 -6.87 -10.00
N ILE A 84 20.36 -7.29 -9.12
CA ILE A 84 20.03 -6.54 -7.92
C ILE A 84 21.23 -6.46 -7.00
N LYS A 85 21.69 -5.22 -6.72
CA LYS A 85 22.73 -4.91 -5.76
C LYS A 85 22.10 -4.38 -4.48
N MET A 86 22.55 -4.88 -3.32
CA MET A 86 22.07 -4.41 -2.01
C MET A 86 23.19 -3.70 -1.26
N LYS A 87 22.88 -2.49 -0.78
CA LYS A 87 23.79 -1.65 0.01
C LYS A 87 23.10 -1.23 1.31
N TYR A 88 23.90 -0.92 2.34
CA TYR A 88 23.43 -0.41 3.61
C TYR A 88 24.15 0.88 3.93
N VAL A 89 23.37 1.92 4.30
CA VAL A 89 23.86 3.23 4.74
C VAL A 89 23.41 3.41 6.17
N TYR A 90 24.37 3.54 7.06
CA TYR A 90 24.12 3.77 8.48
C TYR A 90 24.23 5.25 8.76
N TYR A 91 23.25 5.80 9.47
CA TYR A 91 23.21 7.23 9.78
C TYR A 91 22.45 7.50 11.07
N TYR A 92 22.46 8.73 11.50
CA TYR A 92 21.58 9.24 12.55
C TYR A 92 20.93 10.55 12.09
N ASP A 93 19.64 10.68 12.33
CA ASP A 93 18.88 11.92 12.20
C ASP A 93 17.62 11.79 13.07
N LYS A 94 17.03 12.91 13.44
CA LYS A 94 15.82 12.92 14.26
C LYS A 94 14.71 12.11 13.60
N ALA A 95 14.16 11.15 14.33
CA ALA A 95 13.04 10.33 13.93
C ALA A 95 12.07 10.15 15.10
N LYS A 96 10.83 9.77 14.81
CA LYS A 96 9.85 9.45 15.87
C LYS A 96 10.29 8.19 16.61
N ASN A 97 10.62 8.33 17.90
CA ASN A 97 10.97 7.22 18.77
C ASN A 97 10.71 7.59 20.24
N PRO A 98 9.45 7.48 20.71
CA PRO A 98 9.06 7.89 22.06
C PRO A 98 9.85 7.20 23.18
N GLU A 99 10.25 5.95 22.97
CA GLU A 99 11.06 5.21 23.97
C GLU A 99 12.46 5.81 24.10
N LEU A 100 13.09 6.15 22.98
CA LEU A 100 14.39 6.81 22.97
C LEU A 100 14.32 8.21 23.59
N ASP A 101 13.26 8.96 23.25
CA ASP A 101 13.05 10.31 23.77
C ASP A 101 12.85 10.28 25.30
N LYS A 102 12.13 9.29 25.79
CA LYS A 102 11.93 9.07 27.23
C LYS A 102 13.22 8.62 27.94
N ALA A 103 14.00 7.75 27.29
CA ALA A 103 15.24 7.23 27.88
C ALA A 103 16.36 8.29 27.95
N TYR A 104 16.40 9.20 26.98
CA TYR A 104 17.47 10.20 26.83
C TYR A 104 16.92 11.60 26.51
N PRO A 105 16.12 12.21 27.38
CA PRO A 105 15.42 13.46 27.08
C PRO A 105 16.35 14.65 26.84
N ASN A 106 17.54 14.64 27.48
CA ASN A 106 18.47 15.78 27.47
C ASN A 106 19.67 15.58 26.55
N LEU A 107 19.77 14.44 25.84
CA LEU A 107 20.88 14.18 24.94
C LEU A 107 20.57 14.68 23.52
N SER A 108 21.57 15.26 22.86
CA SER A 108 21.52 15.54 21.43
C SER A 108 21.43 14.26 20.59
N ASP A 109 20.99 14.36 19.36
CA ASP A 109 20.89 13.20 18.45
C ASP A 109 22.24 12.49 18.28
N ARG A 110 23.35 13.25 18.23
CA ARG A 110 24.70 12.67 18.19
C ARG A 110 25.02 11.88 19.46
N GLU A 111 24.73 12.40 20.63
CA GLU A 111 24.97 11.71 21.91
C GLU A 111 24.10 10.46 22.02
N ARG A 112 22.84 10.54 21.58
CA ARG A 112 21.94 9.38 21.53
C ARG A 112 22.49 8.30 20.59
N MET A 113 23.02 8.70 19.41
CA MET A 113 23.70 7.79 18.49
C MET A 113 24.89 7.11 19.14
N LEU A 114 25.76 7.86 19.81
CA LEU A 114 26.93 7.32 20.51
C LEU A 114 26.52 6.29 21.56
N LYS A 115 25.51 6.59 22.39
CA LYS A 115 24.96 5.67 23.38
C LYS A 115 24.43 4.38 22.76
N ARG A 116 23.69 4.47 21.65
CA ARG A 116 23.19 3.28 20.96
C ARG A 116 24.29 2.49 20.28
N ALA A 117 25.29 3.15 19.69
CA ALA A 117 26.46 2.48 19.13
C ALA A 117 27.23 1.69 20.19
N GLU A 118 27.44 2.28 21.38
CA GLU A 118 28.05 1.63 22.54
C GLU A 118 27.27 0.36 22.95
N ILE A 119 25.94 0.49 23.15
CA ILE A 119 25.07 -0.63 23.55
C ILE A 119 25.16 -1.82 22.55
N TRP A 120 25.27 -1.52 21.26
CA TRP A 120 25.32 -2.53 20.21
C TRP A 120 26.73 -2.96 19.80
N ASN A 121 27.76 -2.43 20.49
CA ASN A 121 29.19 -2.63 20.18
C ASN A 121 29.50 -2.35 18.70
N LEU A 122 29.06 -1.18 18.23
CA LEU A 122 29.25 -0.70 16.86
C LEU A 122 30.27 0.43 16.82
N ASP A 123 31.05 0.52 15.75
CA ASP A 123 31.91 1.66 15.48
C ASP A 123 31.05 2.90 15.20
N SER A 124 31.19 3.93 16.04
CA SER A 124 30.43 5.19 15.86
C SER A 124 30.77 5.93 14.57
N ASN A 125 31.96 5.68 13.99
CA ASN A 125 32.38 6.31 12.74
C ASN A 125 31.65 5.75 11.50
N MET A 126 30.96 4.62 11.62
CA MET A 126 30.15 4.10 10.55
C MET A 126 28.87 4.90 10.29
N PHE A 127 28.46 5.77 11.22
CA PHE A 127 27.22 6.52 11.12
C PHE A 127 27.44 7.87 10.46
N MET A 128 26.89 8.05 9.28
CA MET A 128 26.89 9.32 8.54
C MET A 128 26.09 10.39 9.28
N ARG A 129 26.53 11.63 9.16
CA ARG A 129 25.80 12.78 9.69
C ARG A 129 24.54 13.09 8.86
N PRO A 130 23.54 13.76 9.44
CA PRO A 130 22.33 14.15 8.72
C PRO A 130 22.60 14.87 7.39
N GLU A 131 23.57 15.80 7.38
CA GLU A 131 23.91 16.61 6.20
C GLU A 131 24.53 15.77 5.08
N GLU A 132 25.25 14.70 5.42
CA GLU A 132 25.88 13.79 4.45
C GLU A 132 24.82 12.92 3.77
N VAL A 133 23.85 12.41 4.52
CA VAL A 133 22.75 11.62 3.96
C VAL A 133 21.83 12.48 3.09
N ARG A 134 21.53 13.72 3.51
CA ARG A 134 20.70 14.65 2.75
C ARG A 134 21.29 15.02 1.38
N LYS A 135 22.61 14.92 1.21
CA LYS A 135 23.25 15.07 -0.11
C LYS A 135 23.00 13.87 -1.02
N MET A 136 22.72 12.68 -0.46
CA MET A 136 22.41 11.48 -1.22
C MET A 136 20.90 11.41 -1.50
N VAL A 137 20.09 11.60 -0.46
CA VAL A 137 18.62 11.51 -0.52
C VAL A 137 18.00 12.27 0.65
N ASP A 138 16.87 12.94 0.42
CA ASP A 138 16.08 13.54 1.48
C ASP A 138 15.09 12.50 2.05
N LEU A 139 15.35 12.03 3.28
CA LEU A 139 14.53 11.06 3.98
C LEU A 139 13.52 11.69 4.95
N ARG A 140 13.50 13.03 5.08
CA ARG A 140 12.53 13.73 5.94
C ARG A 140 11.08 13.47 5.54
N PRO A 141 10.72 13.42 4.23
CA PRO A 141 9.38 13.02 3.81
C PRO A 141 9.02 11.58 4.19
N GLU A 142 10.02 10.70 4.41
CA GLU A 142 9.84 9.35 4.94
C GLU A 142 9.91 9.29 6.48
N GLY A 143 9.95 10.44 7.16
CA GLY A 143 10.08 10.55 8.62
C GLY A 143 11.43 10.06 9.17
N ASN A 144 12.48 10.03 8.33
CA ASN A 144 13.79 9.45 8.64
C ASN A 144 13.69 8.01 9.20
N ARG A 145 12.68 7.26 8.77
CA ARG A 145 12.43 5.88 9.17
C ARG A 145 13.37 4.91 8.45
N PHE A 146 13.39 3.67 8.92
CA PHE A 146 14.02 2.57 8.18
C PHE A 146 13.31 2.39 6.84
N VAL A 147 14.04 2.61 5.75
CA VAL A 147 13.48 2.57 4.40
C VAL A 147 14.53 2.11 3.40
N ARG A 148 14.09 1.54 2.27
CA ARG A 148 14.96 1.16 1.16
C ARG A 148 14.67 2.05 -0.04
N LEU A 149 15.71 2.70 -0.55
CA LEU A 149 15.66 3.36 -1.85
C LEU A 149 15.99 2.32 -2.92
N LEU A 150 15.07 2.12 -3.84
CA LEU A 150 15.23 1.32 -5.03
C LEU A 150 15.57 2.26 -6.18
N GLU A 151 16.71 2.05 -6.83
CA GLU A 151 17.20 2.91 -7.91
C GLU A 151 17.67 2.07 -9.08
N ARG A 152 17.07 2.29 -10.26
CA ARG A 152 17.49 1.68 -11.52
C ARG A 152 18.66 2.42 -12.13
N ASP A 153 19.42 1.74 -12.98
CA ASP A 153 20.53 2.36 -13.72
C ASP A 153 20.07 3.52 -14.64
N ASN A 154 18.79 3.57 -15.01
CA ASN A 154 18.20 4.66 -15.79
C ASN A 154 17.79 5.89 -14.96
N GLY A 155 17.95 5.84 -13.63
CA GLY A 155 17.64 6.93 -12.71
C GLY A 155 16.24 6.88 -12.08
N GLU A 156 15.37 5.96 -12.49
CA GLU A 156 14.07 5.75 -11.85
C GLU A 156 14.23 5.30 -10.40
N LYS A 157 13.45 5.91 -9.49
CA LYS A 157 13.58 5.70 -8.04
C LYS A 157 12.24 5.53 -7.36
N THR A 158 12.22 4.69 -6.33
CA THR A 158 11.09 4.58 -5.41
C THR A 158 11.54 4.11 -4.03
N PHE A 159 10.64 4.21 -3.05
CA PHE A 159 10.89 3.70 -1.71
C PHE A 159 10.13 2.39 -1.45
N LEU A 160 10.81 1.43 -0.84
CA LEU A 160 10.22 0.24 -0.24
C LEU A 160 10.30 0.37 1.29
N ARG A 161 9.12 0.36 1.93
CA ARG A 161 8.95 0.71 3.35
C ARG A 161 8.81 -0.53 4.23
N VAL A 162 8.96 -0.33 5.53
CA VAL A 162 8.44 -1.20 6.59
C VAL A 162 7.19 -0.56 7.20
N PHE A 163 6.32 -1.38 7.81
CA PHE A 163 4.98 -0.98 8.21
C PHE A 163 4.79 -1.06 9.72
N ASP A 164 3.84 -0.30 10.26
CA ASP A 164 3.50 -0.26 11.69
C ASP A 164 2.44 -1.33 12.04
N ASP A 165 2.61 -2.53 11.50
CA ASP A 165 1.78 -3.69 11.81
C ASP A 165 2.61 -4.84 12.40
N ILE A 166 1.94 -5.90 12.88
CA ILE A 166 2.59 -7.09 13.48
C ILE A 166 3.57 -7.74 12.50
N LYS A 167 3.28 -7.71 11.20
CA LYS A 167 4.11 -8.31 10.15
C LYS A 167 5.33 -7.48 9.85
N ARG A 168 5.25 -6.17 9.97
CA ARG A 168 6.29 -5.14 9.81
C ARG A 168 6.99 -5.12 8.44
N PHE A 169 7.40 -6.25 7.92
CA PHE A 169 8.14 -6.35 6.66
C PHE A 169 7.21 -6.35 5.44
N PRO A 170 7.66 -5.79 4.30
CA PRO A 170 6.92 -5.90 3.05
C PRO A 170 6.86 -7.36 2.60
N PHE A 171 5.72 -7.75 2.06
CA PHE A 171 5.50 -9.01 1.37
C PHE A 171 5.68 -8.84 -0.14
N GLU A 172 5.42 -9.90 -0.88
CA GLU A 172 5.49 -9.89 -2.33
C GLU A 172 4.63 -8.79 -2.95
N THR A 173 3.45 -8.53 -2.41
CA THR A 173 2.55 -7.48 -2.90
C THR A 173 3.21 -6.10 -2.88
N GLU A 174 3.74 -5.69 -1.73
CA GLU A 174 4.33 -4.35 -1.56
C GLU A 174 5.68 -4.24 -2.28
N ILE A 175 6.47 -5.32 -2.34
CA ILE A 175 7.73 -5.32 -3.09
C ILE A 175 7.44 -5.21 -4.58
N SER A 176 6.49 -5.99 -5.11
CA SER A 176 6.08 -5.93 -6.51
C SER A 176 5.44 -4.60 -6.87
N ALA A 177 4.66 -3.99 -5.96
CA ALA A 177 4.13 -2.65 -6.14
C ALA A 177 5.24 -1.59 -6.26
N ALA A 178 6.29 -1.68 -5.42
CA ALA A 178 7.46 -0.81 -5.53
C ALA A 178 8.23 -1.04 -6.85
N PHE A 179 8.38 -2.29 -7.30
CA PHE A 179 9.01 -2.62 -8.57
C PHE A 179 8.17 -2.14 -9.76
N LYS A 180 6.85 -2.29 -9.70
CA LYS A 180 5.92 -1.79 -10.72
C LYS A 180 6.11 -0.29 -10.96
N ARG A 181 6.25 0.50 -9.89
CA ARG A 181 6.50 1.95 -9.97
C ARG A 181 7.79 2.32 -10.73
N LEU A 182 8.75 1.40 -10.82
CA LEU A 182 10.00 1.61 -11.55
C LEU A 182 9.91 1.26 -13.05
N VAL A 183 8.87 0.59 -13.50
CA VAL A 183 8.81 0.05 -14.87
C VAL A 183 7.61 0.54 -15.66
N MET A 184 6.59 1.10 -14.99
CA MET A 184 5.38 1.61 -15.65
C MET A 184 4.74 2.74 -14.85
N GLU A 185 3.91 3.54 -15.51
CA GLU A 185 3.02 4.48 -14.86
C GLU A 185 2.00 3.72 -14.01
N LEU A 186 1.74 4.22 -12.81
CA LEU A 186 0.78 3.61 -11.91
C LEU A 186 -0.62 4.20 -12.13
N PRO A 187 -1.68 3.43 -11.90
CA PRO A 187 -3.03 3.97 -11.91
C PRO A 187 -3.16 5.15 -10.94
N LEU A 188 -3.72 6.24 -11.45
CA LEU A 188 -3.91 7.48 -10.70
C LEU A 188 -5.33 7.56 -10.14
N VAL A 189 -5.41 7.66 -8.80
CA VAL A 189 -6.68 7.77 -8.08
C VAL A 189 -6.96 9.23 -7.74
N GLY A 190 -8.01 9.80 -8.32
CA GLY A 190 -8.47 11.17 -8.08
C GLY A 190 -9.51 11.24 -6.97
N PHE A 191 -9.20 11.91 -5.87
CA PHE A 191 -10.14 12.18 -4.80
C PHE A 191 -10.89 13.47 -5.08
N VAL A 192 -12.21 13.38 -5.21
CA VAL A 192 -13.06 14.55 -5.44
C VAL A 192 -13.10 15.42 -4.19
N LYS A 193 -13.02 16.74 -4.42
CA LYS A 193 -13.20 17.77 -3.40
C LYS A 193 -14.05 18.93 -3.93
N GLY A 194 -14.71 19.63 -3.03
CA GLY A 194 -15.57 20.79 -3.34
C GLY A 194 -16.95 20.71 -2.70
N HIS A 195 -17.42 19.51 -2.35
CA HIS A 195 -18.75 19.26 -1.79
C HIS A 195 -18.73 18.76 -0.34
N GLY A 196 -17.60 18.98 0.37
CA GLY A 196 -17.41 18.54 1.76
C GLY A 196 -17.06 17.06 1.90
N GLU A 197 -16.52 16.47 0.86
CA GLU A 197 -16.04 15.09 0.83
C GLU A 197 -14.93 14.86 1.85
N ARG A 198 -14.61 13.59 2.07
CA ARG A 198 -13.47 13.15 2.88
C ARG A 198 -12.17 13.48 2.17
N ASP A 199 -11.27 14.12 2.89
CA ASP A 199 -10.00 14.64 2.39
C ASP A 199 -8.91 13.54 2.36
N CYS A 200 -8.18 13.40 1.26
CA CYS A 200 -7.11 12.41 1.14
C CYS A 200 -5.76 12.86 1.72
N ILE A 201 -5.66 14.12 2.16
CA ILE A 201 -4.44 14.68 2.76
C ILE A 201 -4.58 14.82 4.27
N ARG A 202 -5.78 15.17 4.75
CA ARG A 202 -6.05 15.42 6.16
C ARG A 202 -6.01 14.12 6.98
N GLU A 203 -5.41 14.20 8.16
CA GLU A 203 -5.45 13.13 9.16
C GLU A 203 -6.68 13.28 10.07
N GLY A 204 -7.43 12.20 10.25
CA GLY A 204 -8.61 12.16 11.12
C GLY A 204 -9.45 10.92 10.86
N ASP A 205 -10.40 10.64 11.77
CA ASP A 205 -11.29 9.48 11.70
C ASP A 205 -12.18 9.46 10.46
N ARG A 206 -12.39 10.64 9.86
CA ARG A 206 -13.28 10.83 8.71
C ARG A 206 -12.53 11.16 7.43
N ASP A 207 -11.21 11.16 7.45
CA ASP A 207 -10.42 11.55 6.31
C ASP A 207 -9.67 10.33 5.73
N TYR A 208 -9.22 10.46 4.50
CA TYR A 208 -8.67 9.35 3.73
C TYR A 208 -7.14 9.41 3.59
N ASN A 209 -6.44 10.22 4.40
CA ASN A 209 -4.97 10.26 4.42
C ASN A 209 -4.38 8.84 4.59
N ARG A 210 -4.88 8.10 5.57
CA ARG A 210 -4.41 6.75 5.84
C ARG A 210 -4.62 5.81 4.66
N PHE A 211 -5.76 5.91 3.99
CA PHE A 211 -6.05 5.11 2.80
C PHE A 211 -5.20 5.55 1.60
N ALA A 212 -5.04 6.85 1.39
CA ALA A 212 -4.36 7.39 0.21
C ALA A 212 -2.82 7.30 0.33
N GLN A 213 -2.23 7.83 1.41
CA GLN A 213 -0.81 8.15 1.43
C GLN A 213 -0.05 7.84 2.74
N ASP A 214 -0.69 7.28 3.75
CA ASP A 214 0.01 7.00 5.01
C ASP A 214 1.12 5.95 4.79
N LYS A 215 2.36 6.40 4.83
CA LYS A 215 3.54 5.59 4.50
C LYS A 215 3.75 4.39 5.40
N PRO A 216 3.56 4.50 6.74
CA PRO A 216 3.62 3.35 7.64
C PRO A 216 2.45 2.38 7.53
N PHE A 217 1.35 2.77 6.89
CA PHE A 217 0.20 1.90 6.70
C PHE A 217 0.34 1.04 5.45
N ARG A 218 0.45 -0.27 5.62
CA ARG A 218 0.66 -1.24 4.54
C ARG A 218 -0.31 -1.07 3.37
N TYR A 219 -1.58 -0.86 3.68
CA TYR A 219 -2.67 -0.87 2.72
C TYR A 219 -2.99 0.52 2.12
N SER A 220 -2.15 1.53 2.36
CA SER A 220 -2.30 2.79 1.64
C SER A 220 -2.04 2.62 0.14
N LEU A 221 -2.70 3.40 -0.68
CA LEU A 221 -2.60 3.34 -2.15
C LEU A 221 -1.15 3.40 -2.63
N ILE A 222 -0.34 4.32 -2.07
CA ILE A 222 1.07 4.48 -2.43
C ILE A 222 1.94 3.25 -2.15
N ASN A 223 1.54 2.38 -1.23
CA ASN A 223 2.22 1.13 -0.91
C ASN A 223 1.67 -0.06 -1.69
N GLN A 224 0.51 0.09 -2.34
CA GLN A 224 -0.19 -0.94 -3.12
C GLN A 224 -0.08 -0.74 -4.64
N GLY A 225 0.77 0.18 -5.09
CA GLY A 225 1.03 0.37 -6.52
C GLY A 225 0.03 1.28 -7.22
N PHE A 226 -0.50 2.28 -6.51
CA PHE A 226 -1.30 3.37 -7.03
C PHE A 226 -0.66 4.71 -6.70
N ASP A 227 -0.96 5.72 -7.49
CA ASP A 227 -0.75 7.12 -7.16
C ASP A 227 -2.09 7.80 -6.86
N PHE A 228 -2.05 8.97 -6.24
CA PHE A 228 -3.26 9.70 -5.92
C PHE A 228 -3.10 11.20 -6.22
N THR A 229 -4.22 11.85 -6.45
CA THR A 229 -4.32 13.29 -6.64
C THR A 229 -5.67 13.81 -6.13
N GLU A 230 -5.78 15.10 -5.91
CA GLU A 230 -7.08 15.76 -5.69
C GLU A 230 -7.67 16.20 -7.04
N VAL A 231 -8.98 16.07 -7.16
CA VAL A 231 -9.75 16.46 -8.36
C VAL A 231 -10.94 17.31 -7.96
N THR A 232 -11.22 18.35 -8.74
CA THR A 232 -12.46 19.11 -8.65
C THR A 232 -13.33 18.82 -9.86
N LEU A 233 -14.65 18.92 -9.72
CA LEU A 233 -15.60 18.64 -10.80
C LEU A 233 -15.98 19.90 -11.60
N ASP A 234 -15.56 21.10 -11.19
CA ASP A 234 -15.83 22.37 -11.86
C ASP A 234 -15.22 22.48 -13.28
N LYS A 235 -14.29 21.60 -13.60
CA LYS A 235 -13.59 21.48 -14.88
C LYS A 235 -13.48 20.01 -15.32
N PRO A 236 -13.21 19.74 -16.62
CA PRO A 236 -13.03 18.40 -17.11
C PRO A 236 -11.99 17.61 -16.29
N ILE A 237 -12.34 16.37 -15.93
CA ILE A 237 -11.45 15.48 -15.20
C ILE A 237 -10.27 15.08 -16.11
N PRO A 238 -9.01 15.24 -15.68
CA PRO A 238 -7.83 14.93 -16.48
C PRO A 238 -7.85 13.49 -17.03
N GLU A 239 -7.31 13.29 -18.24
CA GLU A 239 -7.33 11.98 -18.92
C GLU A 239 -6.52 10.92 -18.16
N GLN A 240 -5.43 11.34 -17.49
CA GLN A 240 -4.56 10.45 -16.71
C GLN A 240 -5.20 9.94 -15.40
N VAL A 241 -6.39 10.42 -15.02
CA VAL A 241 -7.08 9.91 -13.84
C VAL A 241 -7.86 8.66 -14.20
N ASP A 242 -7.45 7.53 -13.64
CA ASP A 242 -8.02 6.20 -13.93
C ASP A 242 -9.22 5.86 -13.04
N ILE A 243 -9.20 6.33 -11.79
CA ILE A 243 -10.22 6.04 -10.79
C ILE A 243 -10.60 7.33 -10.08
N ILE A 244 -11.89 7.62 -9.97
CA ILE A 244 -12.42 8.73 -9.16
C ILE A 244 -13.01 8.19 -7.86
N VAL A 245 -12.62 8.79 -6.74
CA VAL A 245 -13.17 8.52 -5.41
C VAL A 245 -14.10 9.68 -5.03
N ILE A 246 -15.39 9.39 -4.81
CA ILE A 246 -16.37 10.32 -4.28
C ILE A 246 -16.81 9.80 -2.91
N ALA A 247 -16.39 10.48 -1.86
CA ALA A 247 -16.55 10.00 -0.50
C ALA A 247 -17.36 10.97 0.36
N ASP A 248 -18.64 10.63 0.59
CA ASP A 248 -19.55 11.31 1.51
C ASP A 248 -19.78 12.79 1.15
N MET A 249 -20.33 13.08 -0.04
CA MET A 249 -20.74 14.41 -0.44
C MET A 249 -21.77 15.01 0.55
N ARG A 250 -21.66 16.32 0.78
CA ARG A 250 -22.50 17.07 1.73
C ARG A 250 -23.22 18.26 1.10
N SER A 251 -23.00 18.49 -0.17
CA SER A 251 -23.73 19.44 -0.99
C SER A 251 -23.96 18.88 -2.39
N PRO A 252 -25.00 19.33 -3.11
CA PRO A 252 -25.27 18.85 -4.47
C PRO A 252 -24.20 19.35 -5.44
N MET A 253 -23.99 18.61 -6.52
CA MET A 253 -23.26 19.08 -7.69
C MET A 253 -24.08 20.08 -8.50
N THR A 254 -23.42 21.03 -9.13
CA THR A 254 -23.97 21.85 -10.17
C THR A 254 -24.18 21.05 -11.46
N GLU A 255 -24.94 21.57 -12.42
CA GLU A 255 -25.14 20.95 -13.73
C GLU A 255 -23.80 20.76 -14.48
N ASN A 256 -22.90 21.74 -14.40
CA ASN A 256 -21.59 21.68 -15.04
C ASN A 256 -20.72 20.57 -14.41
N GLU A 257 -20.67 20.45 -13.10
CA GLU A 257 -19.94 19.39 -12.39
C GLU A 257 -20.50 18.01 -12.72
N ARG A 258 -21.82 17.90 -12.81
CA ARG A 258 -22.47 16.68 -13.25
C ARG A 258 -22.07 16.32 -14.68
N ALA A 259 -22.09 17.27 -15.60
CA ALA A 259 -21.69 17.05 -17.00
C ALA A 259 -20.21 16.59 -17.10
N ASN A 260 -19.32 17.17 -16.29
CA ASN A 260 -17.90 16.75 -16.26
C ASN A 260 -17.74 15.32 -15.73
N LEU A 261 -18.50 14.93 -14.71
CA LEU A 261 -18.51 13.56 -14.21
C LEU A 261 -19.10 12.59 -15.22
N ASP A 262 -20.20 12.93 -15.87
CA ASP A 262 -20.84 12.11 -16.89
C ASP A 262 -19.91 11.91 -18.11
N ALA A 263 -19.15 12.93 -18.51
CA ALA A 263 -18.12 12.81 -19.53
C ALA A 263 -16.99 11.84 -19.15
N TYR A 264 -16.58 11.87 -17.87
CA TYR A 264 -15.59 10.90 -17.35
C TYR A 264 -16.14 9.47 -17.37
N ILE A 265 -17.39 9.26 -16.97
CA ILE A 265 -18.06 7.94 -17.00
C ILE A 265 -18.20 7.46 -18.46
N ALA A 266 -18.62 8.33 -19.38
CA ALA A 266 -18.82 8.01 -20.78
C ALA A 266 -17.52 7.53 -21.49
N ARG A 267 -16.36 8.02 -21.04
CA ARG A 267 -15.06 7.53 -21.56
C ARG A 267 -14.56 6.24 -20.91
N GLY A 268 -15.37 5.59 -20.03
CA GLY A 268 -15.02 4.36 -19.32
C GLY A 268 -14.27 4.56 -18.00
N GLY A 269 -14.38 5.72 -17.38
CA GLY A 269 -13.74 6.02 -16.09
C GLY A 269 -14.30 5.16 -14.95
N ASN A 270 -13.45 4.76 -14.02
CA ASN A 270 -13.82 3.94 -12.87
C ASN A 270 -14.19 4.81 -11.66
N LEU A 271 -15.18 4.37 -10.89
CA LEU A 271 -15.68 5.09 -9.72
C LEU A 271 -15.60 4.23 -8.45
N LEU A 272 -15.16 4.83 -7.37
CA LEU A 272 -15.34 4.34 -6.00
C LEU A 272 -16.23 5.36 -5.26
N ILE A 273 -17.47 4.98 -4.99
CA ILE A 273 -18.44 5.87 -4.33
C ILE A 273 -18.71 5.32 -2.93
N ALA A 274 -18.49 6.15 -1.92
CA ALA A 274 -18.79 5.85 -0.52
C ALA A 274 -19.70 6.93 0.06
N GLY A 275 -20.75 6.52 0.75
CA GLY A 275 -21.72 7.42 1.37
C GLY A 275 -22.00 7.04 2.82
N GLU A 276 -22.24 8.04 3.64
CA GLU A 276 -22.67 7.91 5.03
C GLU A 276 -24.21 7.85 5.14
N PRO A 277 -24.75 7.20 6.18
CA PRO A 277 -26.17 7.32 6.49
C PRO A 277 -26.61 8.78 6.60
N ARG A 278 -27.82 9.09 6.16
CA ARG A 278 -28.41 10.44 6.12
C ARG A 278 -27.78 11.38 5.07
N ARG A 279 -27.16 10.81 4.03
CA ARG A 279 -26.61 11.55 2.88
C ARG A 279 -27.30 11.21 1.57
N GLN A 280 -28.47 10.54 1.64
CA GLN A 280 -29.20 10.05 0.48
C GLN A 280 -29.52 11.16 -0.52
N ASP A 281 -29.89 12.35 -0.04
CA ASP A 281 -30.25 13.49 -0.90
C ASP A 281 -29.10 13.94 -1.82
N PHE A 282 -27.85 13.74 -1.39
CA PHE A 282 -26.65 14.09 -2.16
C PHE A 282 -26.06 12.89 -2.90
N MET A 283 -26.15 11.69 -2.30
CA MET A 283 -25.50 10.50 -2.84
C MET A 283 -26.37 9.73 -3.83
N ASN A 284 -27.71 9.69 -3.63
CA ASN A 284 -28.58 8.95 -4.53
C ASN A 284 -28.58 9.48 -5.96
N PRO A 285 -28.57 10.80 -6.23
CA PRO A 285 -28.42 11.31 -7.59
C PRO A 285 -27.15 10.82 -8.32
N LEU A 286 -26.11 10.42 -7.56
CA LEU A 286 -24.88 9.86 -8.13
C LEU A 286 -25.05 8.40 -8.53
N VAL A 287 -25.70 7.58 -7.71
CA VAL A 287 -25.69 6.11 -7.83
C VAL A 287 -26.93 5.55 -8.49
N GLU A 288 -28.06 6.26 -8.47
CA GLU A 288 -29.29 5.82 -9.12
C GLU A 288 -29.17 5.60 -10.64
N PRO A 289 -28.36 6.37 -11.38
CA PRO A 289 -28.09 6.07 -12.79
C PRO A 289 -27.45 4.68 -13.03
N PHE A 290 -26.79 4.11 -12.01
CA PHE A 290 -26.22 2.77 -12.05
C PHE A 290 -27.16 1.67 -11.52
N GLY A 291 -28.40 2.01 -11.14
CA GLY A 291 -29.37 1.05 -10.61
C GLY A 291 -29.18 0.71 -9.12
N VAL A 292 -28.50 1.58 -8.37
CA VAL A 292 -28.24 1.41 -6.93
C VAL A 292 -28.77 2.61 -6.15
N ARG A 293 -29.26 2.40 -4.94
CA ARG A 293 -29.71 3.47 -4.04
C ARG A 293 -29.26 3.21 -2.61
N PHE A 294 -28.82 4.26 -1.92
CA PHE A 294 -28.63 4.24 -0.47
C PHE A 294 -29.99 4.27 0.21
N MET A 295 -30.26 3.30 1.07
CA MET A 295 -31.49 3.22 1.85
C MET A 295 -31.52 4.28 2.97
N PRO A 296 -32.70 4.75 3.38
CA PRO A 296 -32.78 5.67 4.51
C PRO A 296 -32.44 4.97 5.83
N GLY A 297 -31.80 5.73 6.74
CA GLY A 297 -31.45 5.25 8.06
C GLY A 297 -30.18 4.41 8.13
N ARG A 298 -30.07 3.64 9.20
CA ARG A 298 -28.97 2.70 9.46
C ARG A 298 -29.49 1.30 9.52
N LEU A 299 -28.71 0.35 9.09
CA LEU A 299 -29.01 -1.07 9.36
C LEU A 299 -28.84 -1.34 10.85
N VAL A 300 -29.79 -2.04 11.42
CA VAL A 300 -29.75 -2.47 12.82
C VAL A 300 -30.13 -3.92 12.94
N LYS A 301 -29.48 -4.62 13.88
CA LYS A 301 -29.75 -6.02 14.21
C LYS A 301 -29.85 -6.18 15.72
N LYS A 302 -30.83 -6.93 16.20
CA LYS A 302 -30.92 -7.30 17.61
C LYS A 302 -29.69 -8.14 17.99
N SER A 303 -28.94 -7.71 18.97
CA SER A 303 -27.77 -8.42 19.49
C SER A 303 -27.74 -8.35 21.00
N GLU A 304 -27.28 -9.42 21.65
CA GLU A 304 -27.06 -9.49 23.11
C GLU A 304 -25.67 -8.99 23.51
N HIS A 305 -24.71 -8.98 22.56
CA HIS A 305 -23.30 -8.75 22.86
C HIS A 305 -22.74 -7.49 22.20
N PHE A 306 -23.38 -6.98 21.14
CA PHE A 306 -22.90 -5.85 20.35
C PHE A 306 -23.97 -4.74 20.24
N GLN A 307 -23.53 -3.53 19.92
CA GLN A 307 -24.46 -2.46 19.60
C GLN A 307 -25.35 -2.86 18.42
N PRO A 308 -26.63 -2.43 18.38
CA PRO A 308 -27.57 -2.82 17.33
C PRO A 308 -27.11 -2.47 15.91
N ASP A 309 -26.34 -1.42 15.75
CA ASP A 309 -25.80 -0.97 14.45
C ASP A 309 -24.46 -1.60 14.07
N PHE A 310 -24.00 -2.61 14.85
CA PHE A 310 -22.82 -3.40 14.53
C PHE A 310 -23.19 -4.50 13.53
N ILE A 311 -23.19 -4.13 12.24
CA ILE A 311 -23.57 -5.03 11.16
C ILE A 311 -22.37 -5.90 10.76
N VAL A 312 -22.64 -7.16 10.52
CA VAL A 312 -21.71 -8.15 9.96
C VAL A 312 -22.13 -8.45 8.54
N ALA A 313 -21.20 -8.34 7.61
CA ALA A 313 -21.40 -8.67 6.22
C ALA A 313 -20.47 -9.82 5.79
N THR A 314 -21.01 -10.73 5.00
CA THR A 314 -20.29 -11.87 4.43
C THR A 314 -20.01 -11.66 2.95
N PRO A 315 -18.84 -12.08 2.44
CA PRO A 315 -18.57 -12.03 1.00
C PRO A 315 -19.50 -13.01 0.26
N THR A 316 -19.96 -12.62 -0.91
CA THR A 316 -20.77 -13.46 -1.80
C THR A 316 -19.87 -14.43 -2.58
N LYS A 317 -20.47 -15.42 -3.24
CA LYS A 317 -19.75 -16.33 -4.13
C LYS A 317 -19.09 -15.56 -5.29
N GLU A 318 -19.82 -14.61 -5.85
CA GLU A 318 -19.37 -13.74 -6.93
C GLU A 318 -18.15 -12.89 -6.50
N ALA A 319 -18.12 -12.42 -5.25
CA ALA A 319 -16.94 -11.75 -4.69
C ALA A 319 -15.71 -12.66 -4.72
N GLY A 320 -15.88 -13.95 -4.41
CA GLY A 320 -14.81 -14.95 -4.46
C GLY A 320 -14.28 -15.19 -5.87
N GLU A 321 -15.13 -15.13 -6.88
CA GLU A 321 -14.73 -15.21 -8.29
C GLU A 321 -13.98 -13.94 -8.73
N PHE A 322 -14.35 -12.79 -8.17
CA PHE A 322 -13.75 -11.50 -8.49
C PHE A 322 -12.36 -11.31 -7.87
N SER A 323 -12.11 -11.82 -6.65
CA SER A 323 -10.86 -11.63 -5.93
C SER A 323 -10.44 -12.86 -5.13
N TYR A 324 -9.17 -13.27 -5.31
CA TYR A 324 -8.56 -14.32 -4.48
C TYR A 324 -8.68 -14.06 -2.98
N ILE A 325 -8.59 -12.79 -2.55
CA ILE A 325 -8.72 -12.42 -1.13
C ILE A 325 -10.12 -12.73 -0.64
N PHE A 326 -11.15 -12.41 -1.42
CA PHE A 326 -12.54 -12.72 -1.07
C PHE A 326 -12.81 -14.23 -1.09
N ASP A 327 -12.23 -15.00 -2.04
CA ASP A 327 -12.27 -16.46 -2.02
C ASP A 327 -11.67 -17.04 -0.73
N GLN A 328 -10.51 -16.50 -0.28
CA GLN A 328 -9.93 -16.91 0.99
C GLN A 328 -10.78 -16.54 2.21
N MET A 329 -11.49 -15.41 2.17
CA MET A 329 -12.43 -15.02 3.22
C MET A 329 -13.60 -16.01 3.28
N ILE A 330 -14.17 -16.39 2.13
CA ILE A 330 -15.26 -17.37 2.05
C ILE A 330 -14.79 -18.72 2.63
N ARG A 331 -13.64 -19.23 2.18
CA ARG A 331 -13.09 -20.54 2.63
C ARG A 331 -12.81 -20.59 4.13
N LYS A 332 -12.51 -19.44 4.75
CA LYS A 332 -12.18 -19.33 6.18
C LYS A 332 -13.31 -18.77 7.01
N GLU A 333 -14.47 -18.57 6.41
CA GLU A 333 -15.66 -17.99 7.05
C GLU A 333 -15.37 -16.62 7.71
N TYR A 334 -14.48 -15.81 7.08
CA TYR A 334 -14.19 -14.48 7.56
C TYR A 334 -15.28 -13.51 7.12
N VAL A 335 -15.58 -12.57 7.98
CA VAL A 335 -16.62 -11.56 7.79
C VAL A 335 -16.02 -10.15 7.84
N VAL A 336 -16.75 -9.18 7.34
CA VAL A 336 -16.46 -7.76 7.49
C VAL A 336 -17.45 -7.14 8.45
N THR A 337 -16.97 -6.33 9.38
CA THR A 337 -17.82 -5.55 10.28
C THR A 337 -18.02 -4.15 9.72
N MET A 338 -19.27 -3.72 9.63
CA MET A 338 -19.69 -2.43 9.08
C MET A 338 -20.56 -1.67 10.10
N PRO A 339 -19.97 -1.14 11.19
CA PRO A 339 -20.73 -0.44 12.21
C PRO A 339 -21.34 0.87 11.68
N GLY A 340 -22.60 1.10 11.99
CA GLY A 340 -23.31 2.33 11.61
C GLY A 340 -23.58 2.48 10.12
N THR A 341 -23.55 1.41 9.34
CA THR A 341 -23.75 1.43 7.88
C THR A 341 -25.23 1.58 7.51
N THR A 342 -25.48 2.01 6.27
CA THR A 342 -26.79 1.94 5.61
C THR A 342 -26.84 0.77 4.63
N GLY A 343 -28.04 0.33 4.28
CA GLY A 343 -28.24 -0.66 3.21
C GLY A 343 -28.12 -0.03 1.83
N LEU A 344 -27.77 -0.88 0.86
CA LEU A 344 -27.87 -0.54 -0.57
C LEU A 344 -29.04 -1.34 -1.16
N GLU A 345 -29.94 -0.67 -1.85
CA GLU A 345 -30.99 -1.25 -2.66
C GLU A 345 -30.52 -1.32 -4.10
N CYS A 346 -30.64 -2.49 -4.71
CA CYS A 346 -30.39 -2.68 -6.14
C CYS A 346 -31.75 -2.80 -6.83
N PHE A 347 -31.97 -2.00 -7.89
CA PHE A 347 -33.17 -2.04 -8.69
C PHE A 347 -32.82 -2.20 -10.17
N GLU A 348 -33.75 -2.73 -10.94
CA GLU A 348 -33.46 -3.22 -12.27
C GLU A 348 -33.17 -2.11 -13.30
N ASP A 349 -32.30 -2.50 -14.19
CA ASP A 349 -32.07 -2.08 -15.57
C ASP A 349 -31.87 -0.59 -15.84
N LYS A 350 -30.64 -0.16 -15.54
CA LYS A 350 -30.07 1.10 -16.06
C LYS A 350 -28.93 0.85 -17.06
N GLY A 351 -28.86 -0.38 -17.64
CA GLY A 351 -27.80 -0.75 -18.57
C GLY A 351 -26.48 -1.15 -17.88
N PHE A 352 -26.47 -1.30 -16.55
CA PHE A 352 -25.32 -1.76 -15.77
C PHE A 352 -25.62 -3.10 -15.11
N SER A 353 -24.62 -4.00 -15.10
CA SER A 353 -24.69 -5.23 -14.33
C SER A 353 -24.29 -4.96 -12.89
N ILE A 354 -25.14 -5.33 -11.92
CA ILE A 354 -24.89 -5.15 -10.50
C ILE A 354 -24.48 -6.49 -9.87
N THR A 355 -23.30 -6.50 -9.22
CA THR A 355 -22.81 -7.68 -8.51
C THR A 355 -22.56 -7.32 -7.05
N PRO A 356 -23.43 -7.73 -6.11
CA PRO A 356 -23.18 -7.56 -4.67
C PRO A 356 -21.92 -8.34 -4.27
N LEU A 357 -20.94 -7.66 -3.65
CA LEU A 357 -19.73 -8.33 -3.14
C LEU A 357 -19.87 -8.75 -1.68
N PHE A 358 -20.64 -8.00 -0.90
CA PHE A 358 -20.93 -8.30 0.51
C PHE A 358 -22.41 -8.15 0.78
N VAL A 359 -22.94 -9.08 1.57
CA VAL A 359 -24.33 -9.03 2.00
C VAL A 359 -24.41 -9.13 3.52
N SER A 360 -25.28 -8.35 4.12
CA SER A 360 -25.66 -8.53 5.52
C SER A 360 -26.57 -9.77 5.64
N ASP A 361 -26.70 -10.33 6.85
CA ASP A 361 -27.67 -11.40 7.03
C ASP A 361 -29.12 -10.85 6.88
N THR A 362 -30.05 -11.75 6.53
CA THR A 362 -31.44 -11.42 6.17
C THR A 362 -32.28 -10.88 7.32
N ILE A 363 -31.74 -10.77 8.53
CA ILE A 363 -32.44 -10.31 9.75
C ILE A 363 -32.12 -8.83 10.06
N GLY A 364 -31.20 -8.20 9.33
CA GLY A 364 -30.92 -6.76 9.41
C GLY A 364 -32.04 -5.95 8.77
N ARG A 365 -32.70 -5.08 9.53
CA ARG A 365 -33.67 -4.10 9.04
C ARG A 365 -33.17 -2.68 9.30
#